data_4ef9517184ef48d862d0db5dd5ef96ff
#
_entry.id   4ef9517184ef48d862d0db5dd5ef96ff
#
_cell.length_a   1.000
_cell.length_b   1.000
_cell.length_c   1.000
_cell.angle_alpha   90.00
_cell.angle_beta   90.00
_cell.angle_gamma   90.00
#
_symmetry.space_group_name_H-M   'P 1'
#
loop_
_entity.id
_entity.type
_entity.pdbx_description
1 polymer ?
#
loop_
_entity_poly.entity_id
_entity_poly.type
_entity_poly.pdbx_seq_one_letter_code
_entity_poly.pdbx_strand_id
1 'polypeptide(L)'
;MAIKHRYTGVEFIPVTSYTVNFKKEVYKLEDLYKVMHEWVVENGYGPKADEDFPEKYFMHKVTPGGKEIWVRWRLKKVPYGQEFWRYDLDVDMHVLGLQDVEVMVDNKKVKGNMGEVEVNVAANLIVDVEKKWAKNPLLKPFRNYYFKRFLSQKRDFFAKQLYTEAFAFRDVINNYLKLETFIPVRGAKVEFWPRRA
;
A
#
# COMPACT_ATOMS: atom_id res chain seq x y z
N MET A 1 -5.39 13.37 4.04
CA MET A 1 -4.58 14.57 4.35
C MET A 1 -3.12 14.29 4.05
N ALA A 2 -2.51 14.97 3.10
CA ALA A 2 -1.20 14.61 2.54
C ALA A 2 -0.08 14.66 3.57
N ILE A 3 0.78 13.66 3.54
CA ILE A 3 1.93 13.37 4.41
C ILE A 3 3.07 14.37 4.13
N LYS A 4 2.80 15.66 4.25
CA LYS A 4 3.81 16.72 3.97
C LYS A 4 4.98 16.73 4.94
N HIS A 5 4.81 16.23 6.17
CA HIS A 5 5.83 16.34 7.21
C HIS A 5 6.99 15.34 7.11
N ARG A 6 6.82 14.20 6.42
CA ARG A 6 7.87 13.19 6.30
C ARG A 6 9.05 13.62 5.44
N TYR A 7 8.79 14.47 4.46
CA TYR A 7 9.77 14.85 3.43
C TYR A 7 10.39 16.23 3.66
N THR A 8 10.28 16.80 4.87
CA THR A 8 10.87 18.10 5.18
C THR A 8 12.40 18.08 4.97
N GLY A 9 12.89 18.88 4.04
CA GLY A 9 14.30 18.98 3.71
C GLY A 9 14.88 17.83 2.86
N VAL A 10 14.04 16.96 2.32
CA VAL A 10 14.41 15.92 1.35
C VAL A 10 13.70 16.20 0.03
N GLU A 11 14.40 16.09 -1.07
CA GLU A 11 13.77 16.21 -2.39
C GLU A 11 13.09 14.89 -2.73
N PHE A 12 11.80 14.97 -3.02
CA PHE A 12 11.02 13.82 -3.45
C PHE A 12 10.23 14.13 -4.71
N ILE A 13 10.00 13.12 -5.50
CA ILE A 13 9.22 13.19 -6.73
C ILE A 13 8.02 12.26 -6.52
N PRO A 14 6.78 12.79 -6.47
CA PRO A 14 5.60 11.95 -6.40
C PRO A 14 5.47 11.19 -7.73
N VAL A 15 5.35 9.87 -7.66
CA VAL A 15 5.24 9.00 -8.84
C VAL A 15 3.80 8.61 -9.08
N THR A 16 3.14 8.10 -8.05
CA THR A 16 1.72 7.72 -8.12
C THR A 16 1.10 7.68 -6.74
N SER A 17 -0.22 7.85 -6.72
CA SER A 17 -1.05 7.57 -5.55
C SER A 17 -2.38 7.00 -5.99
N TYR A 18 -2.91 6.06 -5.22
CA TYR A 18 -4.20 5.45 -5.48
C TYR A 18 -4.85 5.00 -4.17
N THR A 19 -6.16 4.78 -4.25
CA THR A 19 -6.97 4.24 -3.17
C THR A 19 -7.69 2.99 -3.65
N VAL A 20 -7.64 1.93 -2.85
CA VAL A 20 -8.46 0.74 -3.02
C VAL A 20 -9.54 0.76 -1.94
N ASN A 21 -10.80 0.81 -2.37
CA ASN A 21 -11.96 0.78 -1.48
C ASN A 21 -12.73 -0.50 -1.67
N PHE A 22 -13.10 -1.13 -0.56
CA PHE A 22 -13.88 -2.35 -0.53
C PHE A 22 -14.96 -2.27 0.56
N LYS A 23 -16.22 -2.55 0.19
CA LYS A 23 -17.36 -2.32 1.08
C LYS A 23 -18.28 -3.53 1.13
N LYS A 24 -18.75 -3.87 2.33
CA LYS A 24 -19.89 -4.77 2.61
C LYS A 24 -19.79 -6.20 2.12
N GLU A 25 -18.62 -6.68 1.77
CA GLU A 25 -18.43 -8.07 1.40
C GLU A 25 -17.70 -8.83 2.50
N VAL A 26 -17.75 -10.16 2.47
CA VAL A 26 -17.07 -10.98 3.47
C VAL A 26 -15.64 -11.24 3.01
N TYR A 27 -14.71 -10.95 3.85
CA TYR A 27 -13.27 -11.17 3.64
C TYR A 27 -12.60 -11.55 4.96
N LYS A 28 -11.33 -11.91 4.92
CA LYS A 28 -10.53 -12.11 6.12
C LYS A 28 -9.47 -11.03 6.22
N LEU A 29 -9.65 -10.10 7.16
CA LEU A 29 -8.72 -8.98 7.33
C LEU A 29 -7.29 -9.45 7.65
N GLU A 30 -7.16 -10.49 8.46
CA GLU A 30 -5.86 -11.07 8.81
C GLU A 30 -5.11 -11.58 7.57
N ASP A 31 -5.81 -12.29 6.68
CA ASP A 31 -5.21 -12.85 5.46
C ASP A 31 -4.87 -11.72 4.47
N LEU A 32 -5.71 -10.67 4.36
CA LEU A 32 -5.38 -9.47 3.58
C LEU A 32 -4.08 -8.83 4.08
N TYR A 33 -3.97 -8.64 5.41
CA TYR A 33 -2.76 -8.08 6.01
C TYR A 33 -1.53 -8.94 5.71
N LYS A 34 -1.64 -10.28 5.83
CA LYS A 34 -0.54 -11.21 5.52
C LYS A 34 -0.11 -11.13 4.07
N VAL A 35 -1.04 -11.15 3.14
CA VAL A 35 -0.74 -11.07 1.69
C VAL A 35 -0.04 -9.74 1.35
N MET A 36 -0.49 -8.63 1.92
CA MET A 36 0.17 -7.33 1.76
C MET A 36 1.58 -7.33 2.36
N HIS A 37 1.74 -7.91 3.56
CA HIS A 37 3.03 -8.01 4.26
C HIS A 37 4.03 -8.89 3.49
N GLU A 38 3.61 -10.05 3.03
CA GLU A 38 4.43 -10.98 2.22
C GLU A 38 4.93 -10.28 0.96
N TRP A 39 4.05 -9.61 0.23
CA TRP A 39 4.45 -8.85 -0.96
C TRP A 39 5.52 -7.79 -0.64
N VAL A 40 5.36 -7.05 0.45
CA VAL A 40 6.31 -6.01 0.90
C VAL A 40 7.68 -6.61 1.18
N VAL A 41 7.74 -7.74 1.87
CA VAL A 41 8.99 -8.45 2.20
C VAL A 41 9.64 -9.04 0.96
N GLU A 42 8.89 -9.71 0.10
CA GLU A 42 9.38 -10.32 -1.13
C GLU A 42 9.98 -9.28 -2.09
N ASN A 43 9.35 -8.11 -2.17
CA ASN A 43 9.82 -7.02 -3.04
C ASN A 43 10.91 -6.13 -2.39
N GLY A 44 11.37 -6.47 -1.19
CA GLY A 44 12.48 -5.79 -0.51
C GLY A 44 12.15 -4.40 0.04
N TYR A 45 10.89 -4.13 0.36
CA TYR A 45 10.45 -2.90 1.02
C TYR A 45 10.47 -2.98 2.54
N GLY A 46 10.59 -4.15 3.10
CA GLY A 46 10.67 -4.42 4.52
C GLY A 46 11.67 -5.52 4.86
N PRO A 47 12.14 -5.57 6.10
CA PRO A 47 12.96 -6.67 6.59
C PRO A 47 12.16 -7.96 6.64
N LYS A 48 12.86 -9.11 6.65
CA LYS A 48 12.22 -10.42 6.82
C LYS A 48 11.79 -10.68 8.26
N ALA A 49 12.40 -9.98 9.22
CA ALA A 49 12.07 -10.11 10.63
C ALA A 49 10.88 -9.17 10.96
N ASP A 50 9.82 -9.73 11.53
CA ASP A 50 8.59 -8.99 11.85
C ASP A 50 8.82 -7.88 12.88
N GLU A 51 9.80 -8.06 13.80
CA GLU A 51 10.13 -7.08 14.85
C GLU A 51 10.59 -5.72 14.27
N ASP A 52 11.25 -5.73 13.12
CA ASP A 52 11.77 -4.53 12.46
C ASP A 52 10.85 -3.99 11.36
N PHE A 53 9.66 -4.57 11.19
CA PHE A 53 8.75 -4.17 10.13
C PHE A 53 8.35 -2.68 10.27
N PRO A 54 8.38 -1.89 9.20
CA PRO A 54 8.21 -0.44 9.27
C PRO A 54 6.75 0.00 9.44
N GLU A 55 6.02 -0.67 10.34
CA GLU A 55 4.72 -0.23 10.81
C GLU A 55 4.91 0.92 11.82
N LYS A 56 4.41 2.09 11.46
CA LYS A 56 4.57 3.31 12.26
C LYS A 56 3.37 3.62 13.14
N TYR A 57 2.25 3.03 12.83
CA TYR A 57 1.04 3.26 13.58
C TYR A 57 0.08 2.08 13.43
N PHE A 58 -0.41 1.59 14.54
CA PHE A 58 -1.50 0.65 14.62
C PHE A 58 -2.48 1.13 15.70
N MET A 59 -3.75 1.21 15.36
CA MET A 59 -4.81 1.53 16.29
C MET A 59 -5.99 0.59 16.07
N HIS A 60 -6.49 0.03 17.15
CA HIS A 60 -7.71 -0.76 17.17
C HIS A 60 -8.67 -0.13 18.19
N LYS A 61 -9.85 0.27 17.73
CA LYS A 61 -10.91 0.86 18.55
C LYS A 61 -12.20 0.07 18.36
N VAL A 62 -12.86 -0.27 19.45
CA VAL A 62 -14.18 -0.90 19.41
C VAL A 62 -15.23 0.18 19.59
N THR A 63 -16.18 0.25 18.65
CA THR A 63 -17.30 1.17 18.66
C THR A 63 -18.62 0.41 18.62
N PRO A 64 -19.76 1.01 18.98
CA PRO A 64 -21.06 0.35 18.87
C PRO A 64 -21.40 -0.12 17.44
N GLY A 65 -20.81 0.51 16.42
CA GLY A 65 -20.99 0.15 14.99
C GLY A 65 -20.03 -0.90 14.47
N GLY A 66 -19.13 -1.45 15.31
CA GLY A 66 -18.10 -2.40 14.92
C GLY A 66 -16.70 -1.95 15.32
N LYS A 67 -15.68 -2.70 14.91
CA LYS A 67 -14.28 -2.39 15.16
C LYS A 67 -13.77 -1.39 14.12
N GLU A 68 -12.95 -0.46 14.53
CA GLU A 68 -12.23 0.48 13.65
C GLU A 68 -10.73 0.22 13.80
N ILE A 69 -10.03 0.04 12.68
CA ILE A 69 -8.61 -0.28 12.66
C ILE A 69 -7.89 0.68 11.73
N TRP A 70 -6.78 1.24 12.21
CA TRP A 70 -5.87 2.07 11.43
C TRP A 70 -4.49 1.46 11.43
N VAL A 71 -3.91 1.29 10.25
CA VAL A 71 -2.54 0.79 10.06
C VAL A 71 -1.80 1.74 9.14
N ARG A 72 -0.56 2.09 9.51
CA ARG A 72 0.30 2.93 8.67
C ARG A 72 1.67 2.33 8.51
N TRP A 73 2.01 1.98 7.29
CA TRP A 73 3.34 1.52 6.91
C TRP A 73 4.10 2.62 6.18
N ARG A 74 5.42 2.68 6.44
CA ARG A 74 6.32 3.65 5.84
C ARG A 74 7.54 2.90 5.28
N LEU A 75 7.30 2.29 4.14
CA LEU A 75 8.16 1.34 3.48
C LEU A 75 9.26 2.06 2.72
N LYS A 76 10.46 1.47 2.67
CA LYS A 76 11.61 2.04 2.00
C LYS A 76 12.40 0.95 1.30
N LYS A 77 12.78 1.20 0.05
CA LYS A 77 13.63 0.30 -0.73
C LYS A 77 14.71 1.10 -1.44
N VAL A 78 15.94 0.68 -1.31
CA VAL A 78 17.06 1.23 -2.09
C VAL A 78 17.26 0.33 -3.28
N PRO A 79 17.12 0.83 -4.54
CA PRO A 79 17.40 0.03 -5.72
C PRO A 79 18.84 -0.47 -5.70
N TYR A 80 19.05 -1.71 -6.15
CA TYR A 80 20.37 -2.35 -6.10
C TYR A 80 21.46 -1.48 -6.78
N GLY A 81 22.58 -1.30 -6.08
CA GLY A 81 23.70 -0.49 -6.55
C GLY A 81 23.46 1.03 -6.64
N GLN A 82 22.40 1.53 -6.03
CA GLN A 82 22.01 2.94 -6.15
C GLN A 82 21.75 3.57 -4.77
N GLU A 83 22.76 4.18 -4.16
CA GLU A 83 22.59 4.91 -2.90
C GLU A 83 21.93 6.28 -3.07
N PHE A 84 21.93 6.79 -4.29
CA PHE A 84 21.42 8.12 -4.62
C PHE A 84 19.89 8.16 -4.69
N TRP A 85 19.25 7.03 -5.03
CA TRP A 85 17.82 6.87 -5.19
C TRP A 85 17.23 5.98 -4.11
N ARG A 86 16.03 6.32 -3.65
CA ARG A 86 15.26 5.47 -2.74
C ARG A 86 13.78 5.50 -3.11
N TYR A 87 13.15 4.37 -3.10
CA TYR A 87 11.71 4.21 -3.22
C TYR A 87 11.08 4.31 -1.84
N ASP A 88 10.14 5.22 -1.68
CA ASP A 88 9.31 5.32 -0.49
C ASP A 88 7.88 4.95 -0.88
N LEU A 89 7.34 3.92 -0.24
CA LEU A 89 5.97 3.48 -0.42
C LEU A 89 5.23 3.66 0.91
N ASP A 90 4.31 4.62 0.93
CA ASP A 90 3.48 4.92 2.08
C ASP A 90 2.14 4.23 1.92
N VAL A 91 1.78 3.36 2.88
CA VAL A 91 0.54 2.61 2.90
C VAL A 91 -0.23 3.00 4.15
N ASP A 92 -1.45 3.53 3.97
CA ASP A 92 -2.37 3.85 5.04
C ASP A 92 -3.63 3.01 4.84
N MET A 93 -3.88 2.05 5.73
CA MET A 93 -5.07 1.21 5.72
C MET A 93 -6.03 1.68 6.83
N HIS A 94 -7.28 1.87 6.47
CA HIS A 94 -8.36 2.17 7.39
C HIS A 94 -9.49 1.17 7.21
N VAL A 95 -9.85 0.52 8.29
CA VAL A 95 -10.98 -0.43 8.34
C VAL A 95 -12.05 0.15 9.23
N LEU A 96 -13.27 0.26 8.70
CA LEU A 96 -14.39 0.87 9.38
C LEU A 96 -15.55 -0.11 9.55
N GLY A 97 -16.13 -0.14 10.75
CA GLY A 97 -17.32 -0.94 11.04
C GLY A 97 -17.09 -2.44 10.90
N LEU A 98 -15.87 -2.92 11.20
CA LEU A 98 -15.53 -4.33 11.09
C LEU A 98 -16.34 -5.17 12.08
N GLN A 99 -17.05 -6.15 11.57
CA GLN A 99 -17.82 -7.13 12.31
C GLN A 99 -17.35 -8.54 11.98
N ASP A 100 -17.25 -9.38 12.97
CA ASP A 100 -16.96 -10.80 12.78
C ASP A 100 -18.25 -11.51 12.35
N VAL A 101 -18.21 -12.25 11.25
CA VAL A 101 -19.35 -12.95 10.68
C VAL A 101 -19.00 -14.42 10.45
N GLU A 102 -19.99 -15.29 10.56
CA GLU A 102 -19.86 -16.69 10.18
C GLU A 102 -20.63 -16.92 8.87
N VAL A 103 -19.94 -17.45 7.87
CA VAL A 103 -20.54 -17.82 6.57
C VAL A 103 -20.42 -19.31 6.33
N MET A 104 -21.40 -19.87 5.65
CA MET A 104 -21.38 -21.28 5.26
C MET A 104 -20.78 -21.41 3.85
N VAL A 105 -19.63 -22.05 3.76
CA VAL A 105 -18.95 -22.39 2.50
C VAL A 105 -18.84 -23.91 2.43
N ASP A 106 -19.37 -24.53 1.39
CA ASP A 106 -19.33 -25.98 1.18
C ASP A 106 -19.75 -26.80 2.42
N ASN A 107 -20.84 -26.38 3.08
CA ASN A 107 -21.37 -26.97 4.33
C ASN A 107 -20.41 -26.86 5.55
N LYS A 108 -19.37 -26.05 5.48
CA LYS A 108 -18.48 -25.74 6.61
C LYS A 108 -18.70 -24.30 7.06
N LYS A 109 -18.72 -24.09 8.38
CA LYS A 109 -18.73 -22.74 8.94
C LYS A 109 -17.34 -22.14 8.81
N VAL A 110 -17.22 -21.02 8.12
CA VAL A 110 -15.99 -20.26 7.96
C VAL A 110 -16.19 -18.90 8.64
N LYS A 111 -15.24 -18.52 9.47
CA LYS A 111 -15.21 -17.17 10.08
C LYS A 111 -14.65 -16.18 9.07
N GLY A 112 -15.30 -15.05 8.95
CA GLY A 112 -14.87 -13.93 8.12
C GLY A 112 -15.15 -12.61 8.79
N ASN A 113 -14.87 -11.54 8.09
CA ASN A 113 -15.10 -10.18 8.51
C ASN A 113 -15.98 -9.47 7.47
N MET A 114 -16.83 -8.59 7.94
CA MET A 114 -17.62 -7.69 7.10
C MET A 114 -17.41 -6.26 7.57
N GLY A 115 -17.14 -5.35 6.65
CA GLY A 115 -16.86 -3.95 6.94
C GLY A 115 -16.33 -3.22 5.72
N GLU A 116 -15.99 -1.97 5.90
CA GLU A 116 -15.36 -1.15 4.85
C GLU A 116 -13.84 -1.13 5.05
N VAL A 117 -13.10 -1.43 3.99
CA VAL A 117 -11.63 -1.33 3.95
C VAL A 117 -11.24 -0.29 2.93
N GLU A 118 -10.43 0.66 3.36
CA GLU A 118 -9.80 1.65 2.51
C GLU A 118 -8.29 1.52 2.64
N VAL A 119 -7.61 1.27 1.52
CA VAL A 119 -6.14 1.22 1.45
C VAL A 119 -5.65 2.34 0.56
N ASN A 120 -5.01 3.33 1.16
CA ASN A 120 -4.38 4.46 0.48
C ASN A 120 -2.89 4.18 0.31
N VAL A 121 -2.41 4.24 -0.93
CA VAL A 121 -1.00 4.01 -1.25
C VAL A 121 -0.44 5.22 -1.98
N ALA A 122 0.71 5.70 -1.53
CA ALA A 122 1.46 6.77 -2.19
C ALA A 122 2.91 6.34 -2.40
N ALA A 123 3.36 6.38 -3.65
CA ALA A 123 4.71 6.01 -4.06
C ALA A 123 5.51 7.27 -4.43
N ASN A 124 6.65 7.46 -3.76
CA ASN A 124 7.50 8.62 -3.93
C ASN A 124 8.94 8.19 -4.20
N LEU A 125 9.56 8.79 -5.20
CA LEU A 125 10.97 8.62 -5.51
C LEU A 125 11.78 9.69 -4.76
N ILE A 126 12.65 9.25 -3.86
CA ILE A 126 13.53 10.13 -3.09
C ILE A 126 14.87 10.28 -3.82
N VAL A 127 15.34 11.51 -3.89
CA VAL A 127 16.56 11.89 -4.58
C VAL A 127 17.57 12.43 -3.56
N ASP A 128 18.87 12.14 -3.77
CA ASP A 128 19.96 12.58 -2.90
C ASP A 128 19.73 12.19 -1.43
N VAL A 129 19.50 10.89 -1.19
CA VAL A 129 19.14 10.32 0.12
C VAL A 129 20.08 10.76 1.23
N GLU A 130 21.40 10.79 0.97
CA GLU A 130 22.42 11.20 1.92
C GLU A 130 22.65 12.72 1.98
N LYS A 131 21.94 13.48 1.13
CA LYS A 131 22.10 14.94 1.02
C LYS A 131 23.51 15.37 0.63
N LYS A 132 24.25 14.54 -0.12
CA LYS A 132 25.62 14.84 -0.57
C LYS A 132 25.70 16.14 -1.37
N TRP A 133 24.71 16.36 -2.25
CA TRP A 133 24.63 17.59 -3.07
C TRP A 133 24.10 18.78 -2.27
N ALA A 134 23.15 18.57 -1.39
CA ALA A 134 22.56 19.63 -0.59
C ALA A 134 23.54 20.20 0.45
N LYS A 135 24.43 19.35 0.98
CA LYS A 135 25.42 19.73 2.01
C LYS A 135 26.68 20.39 1.42
N ASN A 136 27.02 20.07 0.15
CA ASN A 136 28.27 20.61 -0.45
C ASN A 136 28.02 21.98 -1.09
N PRO A 137 28.67 23.06 -0.62
CA PRO A 137 28.46 24.41 -1.12
C PRO A 137 28.86 24.59 -2.58
N LEU A 138 29.82 23.80 -3.09
CA LEU A 138 30.25 23.85 -4.49
C LEU A 138 29.28 23.13 -5.43
N LEU A 139 28.62 22.05 -4.96
CA LEU A 139 27.70 21.25 -5.77
C LEU A 139 26.27 21.82 -5.75
N LYS A 140 25.90 22.51 -4.69
CA LYS A 140 24.56 23.08 -4.48
C LYS A 140 24.04 23.92 -5.67
N PRO A 141 24.79 24.89 -6.23
CA PRO A 141 24.32 25.72 -7.34
C PRO A 141 24.15 24.92 -8.64
N PHE A 142 24.95 23.88 -8.87
CA PHE A 142 24.87 23.03 -10.06
C PHE A 142 23.85 21.90 -9.95
N ARG A 143 23.29 21.67 -8.77
CA ARG A 143 22.36 20.58 -8.48
C ARG A 143 21.19 20.55 -9.44
N ASN A 144 20.46 21.66 -9.59
CA ASN A 144 19.27 21.72 -10.44
C ASN A 144 19.59 21.48 -11.93
N TYR A 145 20.74 21.98 -12.40
CA TYR A 145 21.18 21.76 -13.77
C TYR A 145 21.54 20.30 -14.01
N TYR A 146 22.31 19.70 -13.10
CA TYR A 146 22.74 18.30 -13.20
C TYR A 146 21.54 17.35 -13.12
N PHE A 147 20.59 17.59 -12.22
CA PHE A 147 19.38 16.76 -12.09
C PHE A 147 18.48 16.84 -13.33
N LYS A 148 18.30 18.02 -13.89
CA LYS A 148 17.45 18.20 -15.06
C LYS A 148 18.10 17.68 -16.36
N ARG A 149 19.41 17.81 -16.48
CA ARG A 149 20.12 17.50 -17.74
C ARG A 149 20.67 16.08 -17.78
N PHE A 150 21.37 15.66 -16.74
CA PHE A 150 22.11 14.40 -16.74
C PHE A 150 21.38 13.24 -16.07
N LEU A 151 20.57 13.52 -15.07
CA LEU A 151 19.86 12.47 -14.33
C LEU A 151 18.41 12.26 -14.79
N SER A 152 17.92 13.01 -15.78
CA SER A 152 16.55 12.90 -16.25
C SER A 152 16.19 11.49 -16.70
N GLN A 153 17.02 10.85 -17.51
CA GLN A 153 16.77 9.49 -18.01
C GLN A 153 16.76 8.45 -16.87
N LYS A 154 17.72 8.56 -15.92
CA LYS A 154 17.76 7.68 -14.75
C LYS A 154 16.56 7.91 -13.83
N ARG A 155 16.17 9.15 -13.62
CA ARG A 155 14.97 9.52 -12.87
C ARG A 155 13.72 8.88 -13.47
N ASP A 156 13.54 9.01 -14.77
CA ASP A 156 12.38 8.50 -15.49
C ASP A 156 12.36 6.96 -15.47
N PHE A 157 13.52 6.33 -15.56
CA PHE A 157 13.67 4.88 -15.42
C PHE A 157 13.23 4.40 -14.01
N PHE A 158 13.78 5.02 -12.93
CA PHE A 158 13.43 4.62 -11.56
C PHE A 158 11.99 4.98 -11.20
N ALA A 159 11.47 6.10 -11.70
CA ALA A 159 10.07 6.46 -11.54
C ALA A 159 9.14 5.43 -12.20
N LYS A 160 9.46 4.99 -13.42
CA LYS A 160 8.69 3.95 -14.12
C LYS A 160 8.74 2.61 -13.39
N GLN A 161 9.90 2.22 -12.86
CA GLN A 161 10.04 1.00 -12.10
C GLN A 161 9.20 1.04 -10.81
N LEU A 162 9.30 2.14 -10.05
CA LEU A 162 8.49 2.34 -8.85
C LEU A 162 6.98 2.35 -9.16
N TYR A 163 6.59 2.98 -10.28
CA TYR A 163 5.22 2.96 -10.76
C TYR A 163 4.73 1.52 -10.98
N THR A 164 5.51 0.71 -11.70
CA THR A 164 5.16 -0.69 -11.97
C THR A 164 5.04 -1.50 -10.68
N GLU A 165 5.97 -1.34 -9.74
CA GLU A 165 5.92 -2.03 -8.44
C GLU A 165 4.70 -1.58 -7.61
N ALA A 166 4.38 -0.28 -7.58
CA ALA A 166 3.21 0.23 -6.87
C ALA A 166 1.90 -0.33 -7.44
N PHE A 167 1.79 -0.44 -8.78
CA PHE A 167 0.61 -1.05 -9.40
C PHE A 167 0.53 -2.56 -9.20
N ALA A 168 1.67 -3.27 -9.19
CA ALA A 168 1.71 -4.68 -8.82
C ALA A 168 1.17 -4.89 -7.39
N PHE A 169 1.54 -4.03 -6.45
CA PHE A 169 0.99 -4.06 -5.09
C PHE A 169 -0.52 -3.83 -5.06
N ARG A 170 -1.03 -2.86 -5.84
CA ARG A 170 -2.47 -2.64 -5.99
C ARG A 170 -3.18 -3.89 -6.51
N ASP A 171 -2.59 -4.53 -7.50
CA ASP A 171 -3.21 -5.69 -8.12
C ASP A 171 -3.26 -6.90 -7.17
N VAL A 172 -2.26 -7.06 -6.30
CA VAL A 172 -2.27 -8.07 -5.23
C VAL A 172 -3.44 -7.83 -4.27
N ILE A 173 -3.65 -6.59 -3.81
CA ILE A 173 -4.77 -6.22 -2.93
C ILE A 173 -6.11 -6.48 -3.64
N ASN A 174 -6.24 -6.02 -4.89
CA ASN A 174 -7.47 -6.19 -5.65
C ASN A 174 -7.78 -7.66 -5.95
N ASN A 175 -6.77 -8.46 -6.26
CA ASN A 175 -6.95 -9.89 -6.54
C ASN A 175 -7.40 -10.62 -5.28
N TYR A 176 -6.78 -10.34 -4.13
CA TYR A 176 -7.21 -10.90 -2.86
C TYR A 176 -8.68 -10.56 -2.57
N LEU A 177 -9.05 -9.28 -2.62
CA LEU A 177 -10.40 -8.82 -2.32
C LEU A 177 -11.44 -9.37 -3.31
N LYS A 178 -11.10 -9.49 -4.60
CA LYS A 178 -12.00 -10.10 -5.62
C LYS A 178 -12.14 -11.59 -5.47
N LEU A 179 -11.10 -12.32 -5.08
CA LEU A 179 -11.15 -13.76 -4.88
C LEU A 179 -12.02 -14.15 -3.68
N GLU A 180 -11.98 -13.37 -2.60
CA GLU A 180 -12.80 -13.60 -1.41
C GLU A 180 -14.30 -13.34 -1.69
N THR A 181 -14.66 -12.45 -2.63
CA THR A 181 -16.06 -12.21 -3.03
C THR A 181 -16.70 -13.35 -3.80
N PHE A 182 -15.91 -14.27 -4.34
CA PHE A 182 -16.42 -15.48 -5.00
C PHE A 182 -16.81 -16.61 -4.04
N ILE A 183 -16.71 -16.43 -2.73
CA ILE A 183 -17.30 -17.35 -1.77
C ILE A 183 -18.81 -17.13 -1.81
N PRO A 184 -19.61 -18.00 -2.44
CA PRO A 184 -21.05 -17.79 -2.53
C PRO A 184 -21.65 -17.87 -1.14
N VAL A 185 -22.11 -16.76 -0.60
CA VAL A 185 -22.92 -16.72 0.60
C VAL A 185 -24.25 -17.41 0.24
N ARG A 186 -24.35 -18.72 0.46
CA ARG A 186 -25.62 -19.45 0.36
C ARG A 186 -26.57 -18.90 1.43
N GLY A 187 -27.40 -17.96 1.05
CA GLY A 187 -28.39 -17.32 1.92
C GLY A 187 -28.97 -16.04 1.35
N ALA A 188 -28.24 -15.33 0.50
CA ALA A 188 -28.83 -14.28 -0.30
C ALA A 188 -29.37 -14.89 -1.60
N LYS A 189 -30.69 -14.88 -1.79
CA LYS A 189 -31.31 -15.12 -3.11
C LYS A 189 -30.84 -14.03 -4.06
N VAL A 190 -29.68 -14.21 -4.67
CA VAL A 190 -29.30 -13.46 -5.86
C VAL A 190 -29.89 -14.22 -7.02
N GLU A 191 -31.03 -13.74 -7.55
CA GLU A 191 -31.55 -14.21 -8.85
C GLU A 191 -30.55 -13.78 -9.94
N PHE A 192 -29.68 -14.70 -10.31
CA PHE A 192 -28.62 -14.49 -11.31
C PHE A 192 -29.12 -14.79 -12.74
N TRP A 193 -30.34 -14.42 -13.07
CA TRP A 193 -30.83 -14.53 -14.44
C TRP A 193 -31.37 -13.20 -14.92
N PRO A 194 -30.82 -12.61 -15.98
CA PRO A 194 -31.48 -11.51 -16.66
C PRO A 194 -32.79 -12.06 -17.24
N ARG A 195 -33.91 -11.52 -16.81
CA ARG A 195 -35.18 -11.77 -17.48
C ARG A 195 -35.02 -11.35 -18.93
N ARG A 196 -35.08 -12.31 -19.85
CA ARG A 196 -35.28 -12.02 -21.26
C ARG A 196 -36.70 -11.42 -21.39
N ALA A 197 -36.77 -10.18 -21.90
CA ALA A 197 -37.95 -9.58 -22.43
C ALA A 197 -38.33 -10.24 -23.76
#